data_74e666b78ebcf41e264334010d449ccb
#
_entry.id   74e666b78ebcf41e264334010d449ccb
#
_cell.length_a   1.000
_cell.length_b   1.000
_cell.length_c   1.000
_cell.angle_alpha   90.00
_cell.angle_beta   90.00
_cell.angle_gamma   90.00
#
_symmetry.space_group_name_H-M   'P 1'
#
loop_
_entity.id
_entity.type
_entity.pdbx_description
1 polymer ?
#
loop_
_entity_poly.entity_id
_entity_poly.type
_entity_poly.pdbx_seq_one_letter_code
_entity_poly.pdbx_strand_id
1 'polypeptide(L)'
;LAAAMGPSDDADAYARVTEPQALSFPADHGAHPDYRTEWWYFTGNLTAESGDDYGFQLTLFRTALAPEESDRASDWATRQVWMGHFAVTDLARGEHRAAERYQRGALGLAGATTNPVRVWMDDWEIRSDNPDALFPLTIQAEDPQTGIGIDLAIDAAKPHVLQGDAGYSQKGADPGNASRYY
;
A
#
# COMPACT_ATOMS: atom_id res chain seq x y z
N LEU A 1 -11.03 11.66 9.49
CA LEU A 1 -9.90 10.76 9.20
C LEU A 1 -8.55 11.43 9.48
N ALA A 2 -8.31 12.67 9.00
CA ALA A 2 -7.07 13.40 9.24
C ALA A 2 -6.70 13.51 10.74
N ALA A 3 -7.67 13.66 11.63
CA ALA A 3 -7.44 13.69 13.08
C ALA A 3 -7.02 12.31 13.64
N ALA A 4 -7.49 11.21 13.05
CA ALA A 4 -7.09 9.85 13.45
C ALA A 4 -5.69 9.47 12.93
N MET A 5 -5.21 10.14 11.89
CA MET A 5 -3.89 9.94 11.30
C MET A 5 -2.82 10.91 11.85
N GLY A 6 -3.21 11.87 12.68
CA GLY A 6 -2.31 12.84 13.32
C GLY A 6 -1.43 12.22 14.42
N PRO A 7 -0.52 13.03 15.04
CA PRO A 7 0.26 12.59 16.19
C PRO A 7 -0.69 12.12 17.31
N SER A 8 -0.40 10.98 17.91
CA SER A 8 -1.13 10.46 19.07
C SER A 8 -0.18 10.36 20.26
N ASP A 9 -0.73 10.41 21.47
CA ASP A 9 0.03 10.20 22.72
C ASP A 9 0.64 8.79 22.79
N ASP A 10 0.17 7.85 21.95
CA ASP A 10 0.66 6.47 21.86
C ASP A 10 1.75 6.27 20.77
N ALA A 11 2.37 7.34 20.28
CA ALA A 11 3.36 7.26 19.19
C ALA A 11 4.55 6.34 19.53
N ASP A 12 4.93 6.25 20.81
CA ASP A 12 6.02 5.42 21.30
C ASP A 12 5.67 3.92 21.44
N ALA A 13 4.39 3.57 21.29
CA ALA A 13 3.94 2.18 21.31
C ALA A 13 4.11 1.44 19.96
N TYR A 14 4.51 2.15 18.91
CA TYR A 14 4.76 1.58 17.58
C TYR A 14 6.25 1.54 17.25
N ALA A 15 6.64 0.57 16.43
CA ALA A 15 7.98 0.56 15.85
C ALA A 15 8.20 1.83 15.00
N ARG A 16 9.43 2.36 15.07
CA ARG A 16 9.83 3.56 14.32
C ARG A 16 11.07 3.29 13.50
N VAL A 17 11.12 3.89 12.34
CA VAL A 17 12.32 3.88 11.49
C VAL A 17 13.19 5.05 11.91
N THR A 18 14.31 4.76 12.59
CA THR A 18 15.22 5.78 13.15
C THR A 18 16.59 5.81 12.46
N GLU A 19 16.90 4.74 11.71
CA GLU A 19 18.18 4.55 11.03
C GLU A 19 18.02 3.63 9.82
N PRO A 20 18.97 3.63 8.87
CA PRO A 20 19.00 2.66 7.80
C PRO A 20 19.05 1.23 8.32
N GLN A 21 18.19 0.37 7.82
CA GLN A 21 18.13 -1.06 8.13
C GLN A 21 18.02 -1.86 6.86
N ALA A 22 18.70 -2.99 6.79
CA ALA A 22 18.61 -3.88 5.65
C ALA A 22 17.17 -4.40 5.47
N LEU A 23 16.70 -4.39 4.23
CA LEU A 23 15.46 -5.05 3.83
C LEU A 23 15.75 -6.52 3.51
N SER A 24 14.86 -7.40 3.95
CA SER A 24 14.95 -8.85 3.74
C SER A 24 13.80 -9.32 2.88
N PHE A 25 14.05 -9.56 1.59
CA PHE A 25 13.04 -10.03 0.67
C PHE A 25 12.97 -11.56 0.66
N PRO A 26 11.76 -12.17 0.50
CA PRO A 26 10.47 -11.53 0.20
C PRO A 26 9.71 -10.99 1.42
N ALA A 27 10.19 -11.18 2.66
CA ALA A 27 9.45 -10.84 3.87
C ALA A 27 9.03 -9.36 3.93
N ASP A 28 9.93 -8.45 3.57
CA ASP A 28 9.66 -7.01 3.59
C ASP A 28 8.78 -6.50 2.42
N HIS A 29 8.25 -7.39 1.59
CA HIS A 29 7.16 -7.05 0.67
C HIS A 29 5.78 -7.10 1.34
N GLY A 30 5.68 -7.81 2.46
CA GLY A 30 4.43 -8.08 3.16
C GLY A 30 4.06 -7.05 4.22
N ALA A 31 3.20 -7.47 5.14
CA ALA A 31 2.68 -6.61 6.20
C ALA A 31 3.66 -6.50 7.38
N HIS A 32 3.78 -5.29 7.94
CA HIS A 32 4.56 -4.96 9.12
C HIS A 32 3.65 -4.36 10.20
N PRO A 33 2.88 -5.18 10.93
CA PRO A 33 1.83 -4.72 11.84
C PRO A 33 2.36 -3.93 13.04
N ASP A 34 3.65 -4.02 13.35
CA ASP A 34 4.29 -3.28 14.44
C ASP A 34 4.41 -1.78 14.14
N TYR A 35 4.38 -1.39 12.87
CA TYR A 35 4.36 0.01 12.49
C TYR A 35 2.94 0.58 12.48
N ARG A 36 2.81 1.84 12.87
CA ARG A 36 1.52 2.53 12.88
C ARG A 36 0.93 2.69 11.49
N THR A 37 1.76 3.06 10.50
CA THR A 37 1.34 3.31 9.12
C THR A 37 2.23 2.57 8.16
N GLU A 38 1.62 1.98 7.16
CA GLU A 38 2.26 1.24 6.10
C GLU A 38 1.51 1.47 4.79
N TRP A 39 2.20 1.38 3.64
CA TRP A 39 1.57 1.51 2.33
C TRP A 39 2.25 0.65 1.27
N TRP A 40 1.46 0.24 0.32
CA TRP A 40 1.88 -0.40 -0.92
C TRP A 40 1.49 0.51 -2.08
N TYR A 41 2.47 0.95 -2.85
CA TYR A 41 2.32 1.96 -3.87
C TYR A 41 2.86 1.46 -5.20
N PHE A 42 1.99 1.45 -6.20
CA PHE A 42 2.33 1.11 -7.56
C PHE A 42 1.93 2.24 -8.48
N THR A 43 2.86 2.68 -9.30
CA THR A 43 2.63 3.68 -10.33
C THR A 43 3.44 3.34 -11.56
N GLY A 44 2.93 3.70 -12.73
CA GLY A 44 3.63 3.41 -13.97
C GLY A 44 3.00 4.06 -15.18
N ASN A 45 3.75 4.01 -16.27
CA ASN A 45 3.28 4.34 -17.59
C ASN A 45 3.02 3.06 -18.35
N LEU A 46 1.91 3.03 -19.07
CA LEU A 46 1.45 1.90 -19.88
C LEU A 46 1.26 2.37 -21.30
N THR A 47 1.67 1.55 -22.26
CA THR A 47 1.35 1.76 -23.68
C THR A 47 0.45 0.63 -24.14
N ALA A 48 -0.76 0.95 -24.58
CA ALA A 48 -1.70 -0.01 -25.11
C ALA A 48 -1.25 -0.55 -26.47
N GLU A 49 -1.81 -1.67 -26.91
CA GLU A 49 -1.54 -2.22 -28.25
C GLU A 49 -1.90 -1.26 -29.39
N SER A 50 -2.85 -0.34 -29.14
CA SER A 50 -3.21 0.75 -30.07
C SER A 50 -2.12 1.81 -30.22
N GLY A 51 -1.13 1.84 -29.30
CA GLY A 51 -0.10 2.87 -29.20
C GLY A 51 -0.50 4.05 -28.30
N ASP A 52 -1.67 4.01 -27.68
CA ASP A 52 -2.09 5.05 -26.72
C ASP A 52 -1.39 4.88 -25.38
N ASP A 53 -0.96 6.00 -24.80
CA ASP A 53 -0.24 6.03 -23.54
C ASP A 53 -1.17 6.37 -22.36
N TYR A 54 -0.96 5.66 -21.25
CA TYR A 54 -1.68 5.83 -19.99
C TYR A 54 -0.72 5.93 -18.81
N GLY A 55 -1.09 6.70 -17.80
CA GLY A 55 -0.51 6.64 -16.47
C GLY A 55 -1.46 5.93 -15.51
N PHE A 56 -0.95 5.16 -14.56
CA PHE A 56 -1.75 4.63 -13.47
C PHE A 56 -1.07 4.82 -12.12
N GLN A 57 -1.88 4.81 -11.08
CA GLN A 57 -1.45 4.75 -9.68
C GLN A 57 -2.45 3.92 -8.90
N LEU A 58 -1.96 2.99 -8.08
CA LEU A 58 -2.71 2.33 -7.02
C LEU A 58 -1.90 2.40 -5.73
N THR A 59 -2.51 2.90 -4.67
CA THR A 59 -1.90 2.93 -3.33
C THR A 59 -2.90 2.41 -2.31
N LEU A 60 -2.49 1.43 -1.52
CA LEU A 60 -3.23 0.94 -0.38
C LEU A 60 -2.47 1.31 0.89
N PHE A 61 -3.12 2.02 1.80
CA PHE A 61 -2.57 2.45 3.09
C PHE A 61 -3.25 1.67 4.22
N ARG A 62 -2.46 1.24 5.18
CA ARG A 62 -2.92 0.71 6.46
C ARG A 62 -2.50 1.67 7.57
N THR A 63 -3.42 2.01 8.46
CA THR A 63 -3.15 2.79 9.66
C THR A 63 -3.73 2.09 10.88
N ALA A 64 -2.90 1.84 11.89
CA ALA A 64 -3.34 1.36 13.19
C ALA A 64 -3.87 2.54 14.03
N LEU A 65 -5.07 2.38 14.57
CA LEU A 65 -5.75 3.38 15.41
C LEU A 65 -5.37 3.22 16.90
N ALA A 66 -4.93 2.03 17.29
CA ALA A 66 -4.47 1.70 18.63
C ALA A 66 -3.33 0.68 18.54
N PRO A 67 -2.37 0.68 19.50
CA PRO A 67 -1.25 -0.25 19.48
C PRO A 67 -1.68 -1.69 19.76
N GLU A 68 -2.69 -1.90 20.58
CA GLU A 68 -3.18 -3.21 20.96
C GLU A 68 -4.47 -3.57 20.24
N GLU A 69 -4.71 -4.88 20.07
CA GLU A 69 -5.99 -5.38 19.56
C GLU A 69 -7.13 -5.06 20.55
N SER A 70 -8.33 -4.94 20.03
CA SER A 70 -9.50 -4.62 20.84
C SER A 70 -10.04 -5.89 21.50
N ASP A 71 -10.25 -5.90 22.81
CA ASP A 71 -10.92 -6.98 23.56
C ASP A 71 -12.45 -7.07 23.27
N ARG A 72 -12.95 -6.28 22.33
CA ARG A 72 -14.37 -6.29 21.99
C ARG A 72 -14.73 -7.57 21.24
N ALA A 73 -15.75 -8.26 21.68
CA ALA A 73 -16.29 -9.48 21.10
C ALA A 73 -17.06 -9.27 19.78
N SER A 74 -16.85 -8.19 19.07
CA SER A 74 -17.55 -7.86 17.82
C SER A 74 -16.68 -8.26 16.63
N ASP A 75 -17.23 -8.95 15.64
CA ASP A 75 -16.57 -9.27 14.38
C ASP A 75 -16.14 -8.01 13.59
N TRP A 76 -16.72 -6.86 13.91
CA TRP A 76 -16.32 -5.55 13.40
C TRP A 76 -15.21 -4.87 14.19
N ALA A 77 -14.77 -5.48 15.30
CA ALA A 77 -13.68 -4.93 16.09
C ALA A 77 -12.38 -5.03 15.28
N THR A 78 -11.73 -3.91 15.13
CA THR A 78 -10.41 -3.80 14.49
C THR A 78 -9.71 -2.56 14.97
N ARG A 79 -8.40 -2.62 15.06
CA ARG A 79 -7.54 -1.46 15.26
C ARG A 79 -7.04 -0.85 13.95
N GLN A 80 -7.42 -1.41 12.80
CA GLN A 80 -6.88 -1.01 11.51
C GLN A 80 -7.93 -0.35 10.64
N VAL A 81 -7.53 0.76 10.03
CA VAL A 81 -8.26 1.46 8.96
C VAL A 81 -7.40 1.43 7.70
N TRP A 82 -8.03 1.18 6.60
CA TRP A 82 -7.45 1.13 5.28
C TRP A 82 -7.97 2.29 4.43
N MET A 83 -7.10 2.84 3.63
CA MET A 83 -7.41 3.86 2.63
C MET A 83 -6.78 3.44 1.30
N GLY A 84 -7.53 3.54 0.22
CA GLY A 84 -7.05 3.24 -1.12
C GLY A 84 -7.20 4.44 -2.03
N HIS A 85 -6.17 4.72 -2.82
CA HIS A 85 -6.20 5.68 -3.92
C HIS A 85 -5.92 4.95 -5.22
N PHE A 86 -6.80 5.15 -6.20
CA PHE A 86 -6.64 4.61 -7.54
C PHE A 86 -6.84 5.71 -8.56
N ALA A 87 -5.95 5.83 -9.54
CA ALA A 87 -6.07 6.82 -10.59
C ALA A 87 -5.56 6.28 -11.93
N VAL A 88 -6.18 6.75 -13.00
CA VAL A 88 -5.77 6.52 -14.39
C VAL A 88 -5.75 7.85 -15.12
N THR A 89 -4.68 8.07 -15.89
CA THR A 89 -4.51 9.22 -16.78
C THR A 89 -4.47 8.71 -18.21
N ASP A 90 -5.40 9.16 -19.05
CA ASP A 90 -5.38 8.95 -20.49
C ASP A 90 -4.66 10.13 -21.14
N LEU A 91 -3.46 9.90 -21.66
CA LEU A 91 -2.62 10.97 -22.22
C LEU A 91 -3.18 11.47 -23.56
N ALA A 92 -3.78 10.59 -24.36
CA ALA A 92 -4.33 10.96 -25.66
C ALA A 92 -5.53 11.90 -25.53
N ARG A 93 -6.35 11.69 -24.49
CA ARG A 93 -7.52 12.54 -24.19
C ARG A 93 -7.23 13.68 -23.24
N GLY A 94 -6.07 13.67 -22.55
CA GLY A 94 -5.78 14.61 -21.47
C GLY A 94 -6.71 14.48 -20.27
N GLU A 95 -7.25 13.29 -20.03
CA GLU A 95 -8.18 13.01 -18.93
C GLU A 95 -7.47 12.35 -17.78
N HIS A 96 -7.75 12.84 -16.57
CA HIS A 96 -7.33 12.22 -15.32
C HIS A 96 -8.56 11.89 -14.48
N ARG A 97 -8.69 10.62 -14.07
CA ARG A 97 -9.78 10.16 -13.23
C ARG A 97 -9.19 9.46 -12.01
N ALA A 98 -9.78 9.71 -10.85
CA ALA A 98 -9.31 9.15 -9.58
C ALA A 98 -10.49 8.69 -8.72
N ALA A 99 -10.26 7.65 -7.94
CA ALA A 99 -11.16 7.11 -6.95
C ALA A 99 -10.45 6.98 -5.61
N GLU A 100 -11.19 7.15 -4.53
CA GLU A 100 -10.73 6.98 -3.16
C GLU A 100 -11.71 6.07 -2.42
N ARG A 101 -11.16 5.15 -1.60
CA ARG A 101 -11.95 4.25 -0.76
C ARG A 101 -11.40 4.20 0.65
N TYR A 102 -12.28 3.93 1.60
CA TYR A 102 -11.95 3.67 3.00
C TYR A 102 -12.61 2.37 3.46
N GLN A 103 -11.85 1.56 4.21
CA GLN A 103 -12.34 0.30 4.71
C GLN A 103 -11.80 -0.01 6.11
N ARG A 104 -12.49 -0.87 6.84
CA ARG A 104 -12.02 -1.45 8.10
C ARG A 104 -11.25 -2.74 7.82
N GLY A 105 -10.18 -2.97 8.57
CA GLY A 105 -9.48 -4.26 8.58
C GLY A 105 -10.23 -5.33 9.37
N ALA A 106 -11.51 -5.54 9.06
CA ALA A 106 -12.40 -6.48 9.72
C ALA A 106 -13.19 -7.29 8.69
N LEU A 107 -13.67 -8.48 9.05
CA LEU A 107 -14.50 -9.37 8.21
C LEU A 107 -13.86 -9.72 6.85
N GLY A 108 -12.54 -9.60 6.72
CA GLY A 108 -11.86 -9.82 5.45
C GLY A 108 -12.06 -8.72 4.40
N LEU A 109 -12.62 -7.56 4.76
CA LEU A 109 -12.88 -6.45 3.84
C LEU A 109 -11.61 -5.75 3.37
N ALA A 110 -10.59 -5.68 4.22
CA ALA A 110 -9.27 -5.19 3.87
C ALA A 110 -8.21 -5.91 4.70
N GLY A 111 -7.02 -6.07 4.14
CA GLY A 111 -5.94 -6.75 4.82
C GLY A 111 -4.66 -6.85 3.99
N ALA A 112 -3.62 -7.42 4.62
CA ALA A 112 -2.38 -7.77 3.96
C ALA A 112 -1.81 -9.07 4.54
N THR A 113 -1.19 -9.87 3.68
CA THR A 113 -0.42 -11.08 4.02
C THR A 113 0.99 -10.97 3.46
N THR A 114 1.90 -11.76 4.03
CA THR A 114 3.32 -11.75 3.64
C THR A 114 3.69 -12.94 2.75
N ASN A 115 3.04 -14.08 2.92
CA ASN A 115 3.42 -15.30 2.22
C ASN A 115 2.18 -16.11 1.77
N PRO A 116 1.81 -16.07 0.48
CA PRO A 116 2.29 -15.11 -0.51
C PRO A 116 1.88 -13.68 -0.17
N VAL A 117 2.57 -12.71 -0.79
CA VAL A 117 2.21 -11.30 -0.64
C VAL A 117 0.84 -11.05 -1.27
N ARG A 118 -0.07 -10.54 -0.47
CA ARG A 118 -1.38 -10.11 -0.91
C ARG A 118 -1.82 -8.91 -0.09
N VAL A 119 -2.28 -7.86 -0.75
CA VAL A 119 -2.84 -6.67 -0.12
C VAL A 119 -4.17 -6.37 -0.81
N TRP A 120 -5.24 -6.19 -0.04
CA TRP A 120 -6.55 -5.98 -0.64
C TRP A 120 -7.40 -4.99 0.15
N MET A 121 -8.34 -4.39 -0.55
CA MET A 121 -9.40 -3.57 0.00
C MET A 121 -10.64 -3.70 -0.90
N ASP A 122 -11.64 -4.43 -0.41
CA ASP A 122 -12.80 -4.90 -1.17
C ASP A 122 -12.33 -5.70 -2.41
N ASP A 123 -12.59 -5.17 -3.61
CA ASP A 123 -12.21 -5.73 -4.92
C ASP A 123 -10.90 -5.14 -5.50
N TRP A 124 -10.24 -4.21 -4.79
CA TRP A 124 -8.90 -3.76 -5.15
C TRP A 124 -7.86 -4.68 -4.55
N GLU A 125 -6.97 -5.19 -5.36
CA GLU A 125 -6.02 -6.22 -4.94
C GLU A 125 -4.64 -6.05 -5.60
N ILE A 126 -3.62 -6.31 -4.81
CA ILE A 126 -2.24 -6.51 -5.23
C ILE A 126 -1.87 -7.90 -4.74
N ARG A 127 -1.48 -8.81 -5.64
CA ARG A 127 -1.27 -10.22 -5.28
C ARG A 127 -0.09 -10.84 -6.02
N SER A 128 0.78 -11.49 -5.27
CA SER A 128 1.76 -12.45 -5.81
C SER A 128 1.23 -13.87 -5.69
N ASP A 129 1.43 -14.68 -6.71
CA ASP A 129 1.15 -16.12 -6.67
C ASP A 129 2.37 -16.93 -6.21
N ASN A 130 3.51 -16.26 -5.99
CA ASN A 130 4.76 -16.91 -5.57
C ASN A 130 5.05 -16.60 -4.09
N PRO A 131 5.11 -17.64 -3.20
CA PRO A 131 5.42 -17.41 -1.79
C PRO A 131 6.86 -16.94 -1.55
N ASP A 132 7.78 -17.23 -2.48
CA ASP A 132 9.21 -16.97 -2.31
C ASP A 132 9.67 -15.68 -3.01
N ALA A 133 8.77 -14.99 -3.74
CA ALA A 133 9.09 -13.76 -4.47
C ALA A 133 7.86 -12.89 -4.65
N LEU A 134 8.07 -11.57 -4.88
CA LEU A 134 6.98 -10.66 -5.20
C LEU A 134 6.40 -10.89 -6.60
N PHE A 135 7.27 -11.20 -7.56
CA PHE A 135 6.88 -11.36 -8.97
C PHE A 135 6.82 -12.84 -9.38
N PRO A 136 5.91 -13.21 -10.32
CA PRO A 136 4.93 -12.35 -10.99
C PRO A 136 3.87 -11.79 -10.04
N LEU A 137 3.42 -10.58 -10.33
CA LEU A 137 2.47 -9.84 -9.50
C LEU A 137 1.22 -9.50 -10.33
N THR A 138 0.04 -9.64 -9.75
CA THR A 138 -1.21 -9.15 -10.32
C THR A 138 -1.68 -7.92 -9.55
N ILE A 139 -2.11 -6.89 -10.28
CA ILE A 139 -2.76 -5.70 -9.72
C ILE A 139 -4.13 -5.56 -10.36
N GLN A 140 -5.18 -5.53 -9.54
CA GLN A 140 -6.55 -5.35 -9.99
C GLN A 140 -7.21 -4.23 -9.20
N ALA A 141 -7.82 -3.28 -9.89
CA ALA A 141 -8.65 -2.25 -9.29
C ALA A 141 -9.68 -1.76 -10.31
N GLU A 142 -10.91 -1.59 -9.86
CA GLU A 142 -11.99 -1.05 -10.67
C GLU A 142 -12.82 -0.06 -9.84
N ASP A 143 -13.21 1.04 -10.46
CA ASP A 143 -14.18 1.96 -9.88
C ASP A 143 -15.31 2.28 -10.87
N PRO A 144 -16.49 1.66 -10.68
CA PRO A 144 -17.63 1.87 -11.58
C PRO A 144 -18.15 3.31 -11.61
N GLN A 145 -17.91 4.10 -10.54
CA GLN A 145 -18.39 5.49 -10.46
C GLN A 145 -17.62 6.40 -11.41
N THR A 146 -16.31 6.22 -11.49
CA THR A 146 -15.44 6.98 -12.41
C THR A 146 -15.27 6.28 -13.75
N GLY A 147 -15.63 5.01 -13.84
CA GLY A 147 -15.51 4.18 -15.04
C GLY A 147 -14.07 3.85 -15.40
N ILE A 148 -13.18 3.77 -14.39
CA ILE A 148 -11.78 3.36 -14.58
C ILE A 148 -11.52 1.98 -13.99
N GLY A 149 -10.61 1.23 -14.62
CA GLY A 149 -10.17 -0.06 -14.12
C GLY A 149 -8.80 -0.43 -14.67
N ILE A 150 -8.07 -1.23 -13.91
CA ILE A 150 -6.83 -1.90 -14.33
C ILE A 150 -6.89 -3.37 -13.96
N ASP A 151 -6.30 -4.19 -14.82
CA ASP A 151 -5.98 -5.59 -14.57
C ASP A 151 -4.61 -5.84 -15.21
N LEU A 152 -3.57 -5.87 -14.38
CA LEU A 152 -2.18 -5.91 -14.81
C LEU A 152 -1.48 -7.15 -14.29
N ALA A 153 -0.84 -7.89 -15.18
CA ALA A 153 0.17 -8.89 -14.85
C ALA A 153 1.56 -8.26 -15.00
N ILE A 154 2.36 -8.29 -13.97
CA ILE A 154 3.63 -7.56 -13.89
C ILE A 154 4.77 -8.53 -13.57
N ASP A 155 5.82 -8.44 -14.37
CA ASP A 155 7.09 -9.13 -14.15
C ASP A 155 8.21 -8.13 -13.87
N ALA A 156 9.19 -8.53 -13.06
CA ALA A 156 10.34 -7.69 -12.74
C ALA A 156 11.39 -7.76 -13.86
N ALA A 157 11.63 -6.63 -14.53
CA ALA A 157 12.70 -6.49 -15.52
C ALA A 157 14.00 -5.92 -14.92
N LYS A 158 13.99 -5.48 -13.66
CA LYS A 158 15.12 -4.86 -12.96
C LYS A 158 15.13 -5.30 -11.50
N PRO A 159 16.29 -5.28 -10.82
CA PRO A 159 16.35 -5.49 -9.38
C PRO A 159 15.65 -4.35 -8.61
N HIS A 160 15.28 -4.64 -7.36
CA HIS A 160 14.74 -3.62 -6.45
C HIS A 160 15.76 -2.50 -6.22
N VAL A 161 15.26 -1.28 -6.11
CA VAL A 161 16.05 -0.08 -5.82
C VAL A 161 15.62 0.47 -4.48
N LEU A 162 16.51 0.45 -3.51
CA LEU A 162 16.26 1.04 -2.20
C LEU A 162 16.24 2.57 -2.31
N GLN A 163 15.18 3.19 -1.84
CA GLN A 163 14.98 4.63 -1.92
C GLN A 163 15.73 5.36 -0.79
N GLY A 164 16.10 6.62 -1.01
CA GLY A 164 16.82 7.43 -0.02
C GLY A 164 18.19 6.87 0.32
N ASP A 165 18.51 6.77 1.60
CA ASP A 165 19.75 6.19 2.11
C ASP A 165 19.52 4.71 2.46
N ALA A 166 19.83 3.81 1.52
CA ALA A 166 19.64 2.35 1.64
C ALA A 166 18.24 1.94 2.13
N GLY A 167 17.20 2.62 1.61
CA GLY A 167 15.82 2.40 1.99
C GLY A 167 15.29 3.36 3.07
N TYR A 168 16.17 4.07 3.77
CA TYR A 168 15.79 5.05 4.80
C TYR A 168 15.49 6.41 4.18
N SER A 169 14.35 6.99 4.51
CA SER A 169 13.94 8.32 4.03
C SER A 169 13.39 9.15 5.16
N GLN A 170 14.19 10.09 5.65
CA GLN A 170 13.80 11.02 6.71
C GLN A 170 12.80 12.05 6.18
N LYS A 171 11.68 12.24 6.88
CA LYS A 171 10.57 13.12 6.50
C LYS A 171 10.50 14.41 7.31
N GLY A 172 11.28 14.54 8.36
CA GLY A 172 11.29 15.71 9.23
C GLY A 172 12.62 15.86 10.00
N ALA A 173 12.70 16.84 10.89
CA ALA A 173 13.91 17.10 11.69
C ALA A 173 14.18 16.03 12.74
N ASP A 174 13.13 15.37 13.25
CA ASP A 174 13.24 14.27 14.19
C ASP A 174 13.67 12.99 13.43
N PRO A 175 14.76 12.31 13.83
CA PRO A 175 15.19 11.04 13.23
C PRO A 175 14.09 9.97 13.23
N GLY A 176 13.22 9.92 14.24
CA GLY A 176 12.09 9.02 14.31
C GLY A 176 10.95 9.35 13.34
N ASN A 177 11.04 10.47 12.61
CA ASN A 177 10.09 10.86 11.58
C ASN A 177 10.63 10.47 10.19
N ALA A 178 10.77 9.19 9.99
CA ALA A 178 11.29 8.59 8.77
C ALA A 178 10.41 7.43 8.30
N SER A 179 10.59 7.05 7.06
CA SER A 179 10.01 5.84 6.48
C SER A 179 11.08 4.99 5.81
N ARG A 180 10.80 3.71 5.68
CA ARG A 180 11.63 2.75 4.95
C ARG A 180 10.86 2.24 3.74
N TYR A 181 11.45 2.34 2.55
CA TYR A 181 10.81 1.88 1.31
C TYR A 181 11.80 1.70 0.15
N TYR A 182 11.37 0.98 -0.87
CA TYR A 182 12.12 0.64 -2.08
C TYR A 182 11.24 0.82 -3.33
#